data_815e347f5a2b6e2ba1a77d0fa0b74cee
#
_entry.id   815e347f5a2b6e2ba1a77d0fa0b74cee
#
_cell.length_a   1.000
_cell.length_b   1.000
_cell.length_c   1.000
_cell.angle_alpha   90.00
_cell.angle_beta   90.00
_cell.angle_gamma   90.00
#
_symmetry.space_group_name_H-M   'P 1'
#
loop_
_entity.id
_entity.type
_entity.pdbx_description
1 polymer ?
#
loop_
_entity_poly.entity_id
_entity_poly.type
_entity_poly.pdbx_seq_one_letter_code
_entity_poly.pdbx_strand_id
1 'polypeptide(L)'
;MADVFISYASEDRARVRPLAEALQERGFNVWWDRSLAAGQDYTAIIEKELNNSKAVIVVWTQSSAVSTFVRDEAGRARDEGRLVPVLLDAVQLPLGFGAFQAEDFTRWNGGANAPQMQLLVEVLSAKVSGRAVNTSEIERRRRRLGARVRIVSLLTVIALIAGIAWVVNDFV
;
A
#
# COMPACT_ATOMS: atom_id res chain seq x y z
N MET A 1 7.11 -12.48 -17.27
CA MET A 1 7.81 -11.29 -16.77
C MET A 1 6.81 -10.52 -15.93
N ALA A 2 7.10 -10.28 -14.66
CA ALA A 2 6.17 -9.61 -13.77
C ALA A 2 6.00 -8.13 -14.14
N ASP A 3 4.77 -7.62 -14.05
CA ASP A 3 4.51 -6.18 -14.23
C ASP A 3 4.78 -5.42 -12.92
N VAL A 4 4.47 -6.06 -11.79
CA VAL A 4 4.56 -5.51 -10.45
C VAL A 4 5.39 -6.43 -9.56
N PHE A 5 6.38 -5.87 -8.91
CA PHE A 5 7.16 -6.51 -7.85
C PHE A 5 6.70 -5.99 -6.49
N ILE A 6 6.56 -6.85 -5.48
CA ILE A 6 6.26 -6.42 -4.11
C ILE A 6 7.46 -6.72 -3.21
N SER A 7 8.08 -5.66 -2.71
CA SER A 7 9.12 -5.70 -1.68
C SER A 7 8.50 -5.60 -0.29
N TYR A 8 8.84 -6.54 0.61
CA TYR A 8 8.33 -6.60 1.97
C TYR A 8 9.28 -7.38 2.88
N ALA A 9 9.16 -7.21 4.19
CA ALA A 9 9.89 -8.04 5.16
C ALA A 9 9.24 -9.43 5.25
N SER A 10 10.04 -10.49 5.33
CA SER A 10 9.57 -11.88 5.33
C SER A 10 8.53 -12.20 6.40
N GLU A 11 8.63 -11.53 7.54
CA GLU A 11 7.71 -11.63 8.67
C GLU A 11 6.29 -11.15 8.32
N ASP A 12 6.17 -10.24 7.36
CA ASP A 12 4.91 -9.64 6.94
C ASP A 12 4.20 -10.42 5.81
N ARG A 13 4.74 -11.57 5.38
CA ARG A 13 4.23 -12.36 4.25
C ARG A 13 2.72 -12.61 4.33
N ALA A 14 2.23 -13.01 5.50
CA ALA A 14 0.79 -13.29 5.70
C ALA A 14 -0.08 -12.03 5.54
N ARG A 15 0.46 -10.86 5.90
CA ARG A 15 -0.23 -9.56 5.78
C ARG A 15 -0.19 -9.00 4.36
N VAL A 16 0.86 -9.32 3.60
CA VAL A 16 1.04 -8.89 2.20
C VAL A 16 0.25 -9.74 1.23
N ARG A 17 0.01 -11.03 1.56
CA ARG A 17 -0.73 -11.95 0.70
C ARG A 17 -2.06 -11.38 0.17
N PRO A 18 -2.98 -10.84 0.99
CA PRO A 18 -4.25 -10.30 0.49
C PRO A 18 -4.06 -9.16 -0.51
N LEU A 19 -3.00 -8.35 -0.36
CA LEU A 19 -2.66 -7.28 -1.29
C LEU A 19 -2.24 -7.85 -2.65
N ALA A 20 -1.38 -8.86 -2.65
CA ALA A 20 -0.91 -9.50 -3.87
C ALA A 20 -2.07 -10.19 -4.61
N GLU A 21 -2.89 -10.96 -3.90
CA GLU A 21 -4.06 -11.65 -4.45
C GLU A 21 -5.06 -10.66 -5.06
N ALA A 22 -5.38 -9.56 -4.36
CA ALA A 22 -6.27 -8.54 -4.87
C ALA A 22 -5.74 -7.82 -6.13
N LEU A 23 -4.43 -7.70 -6.31
CA LEU A 23 -3.81 -7.16 -7.52
C LEU A 23 -3.83 -8.19 -8.65
N GLN A 24 -3.57 -9.46 -8.36
CA GLN A 24 -3.64 -10.55 -9.34
C GLN A 24 -5.07 -10.73 -9.90
N GLU A 25 -6.10 -10.65 -9.04
CA GLU A 25 -7.50 -10.66 -9.46
C GLU A 25 -7.86 -9.52 -10.42
N ARG A 26 -7.10 -8.41 -10.40
CA ARG A 26 -7.24 -7.27 -11.32
C ARG A 26 -6.39 -7.38 -12.58
N GLY A 27 -5.76 -8.53 -12.79
CA GLY A 27 -5.02 -8.84 -14.00
C GLY A 27 -3.56 -8.35 -13.99
N PHE A 28 -3.04 -7.88 -12.85
CA PHE A 28 -1.60 -7.62 -12.75
C PHE A 28 -0.82 -8.92 -12.61
N ASN A 29 0.27 -9.04 -13.35
CA ASN A 29 1.25 -10.10 -13.11
C ASN A 29 2.18 -9.67 -11.98
N VAL A 30 1.94 -10.21 -10.76
CA VAL A 30 2.60 -9.79 -9.52
C VAL A 30 3.63 -10.82 -9.09
N TRP A 31 4.87 -10.41 -8.89
CA TRP A 31 5.90 -11.18 -8.23
C TRP A 31 6.02 -10.74 -6.76
N TRP A 32 5.71 -11.64 -5.83
CA TRP A 32 5.70 -11.35 -4.39
C TRP A 32 6.08 -12.54 -3.53
N ASP A 33 5.79 -13.77 -4.00
CA ASP A 33 6.10 -14.97 -3.25
C ASP A 33 7.55 -15.38 -3.48
N ARG A 34 8.34 -15.30 -2.42
CA ARG A 34 9.75 -15.65 -2.40
C ARG A 34 9.97 -17.15 -2.07
N SER A 35 8.97 -18.01 -2.23
CA SER A 35 9.09 -19.46 -2.06
C SER A 35 9.85 -20.04 -3.25
N LEU A 36 11.18 -20.07 -3.13
CA LEU A 36 12.05 -20.66 -4.14
C LEU A 36 12.44 -22.09 -3.73
N ALA A 37 12.70 -22.94 -4.72
CA ALA A 37 13.15 -24.30 -4.48
C ALA A 37 14.57 -24.31 -3.87
N ALA A 38 14.83 -25.29 -3.03
CA ALA A 38 16.17 -25.48 -2.43
C ALA A 38 17.23 -25.58 -3.54
N GLY A 39 18.35 -24.85 -3.37
CA GLY A 39 19.48 -24.86 -4.31
C GLY A 39 19.44 -23.79 -5.40
N GLN A 40 18.41 -22.96 -5.47
CA GLN A 40 18.40 -21.79 -6.38
C GLN A 40 19.12 -20.59 -5.76
N ASP A 41 19.80 -19.80 -6.61
CA ASP A 41 20.36 -18.51 -6.19
C ASP A 41 19.22 -17.50 -5.99
N TYR A 42 18.82 -17.39 -4.72
CA TYR A 42 17.74 -16.53 -4.26
C TYR A 42 17.96 -15.07 -4.67
N THR A 43 19.19 -14.58 -4.54
CA THR A 43 19.52 -13.17 -4.80
C THR A 43 19.40 -12.85 -6.29
N ALA A 44 19.95 -13.72 -7.15
CA ALA A 44 19.90 -13.52 -8.60
C ALA A 44 18.46 -13.52 -9.16
N ILE A 45 17.58 -14.37 -8.61
CA ILE A 45 16.18 -14.42 -9.03
C ILE A 45 15.45 -13.15 -8.61
N ILE A 46 15.59 -12.71 -7.37
CA ILE A 46 15.00 -11.47 -6.86
C ILE A 46 15.46 -10.27 -7.68
N GLU A 47 16.78 -10.14 -7.91
CA GLU A 47 17.33 -9.04 -8.72
C GLU A 47 16.76 -9.04 -10.13
N LYS A 48 16.66 -10.19 -10.76
CA LYS A 48 16.08 -10.33 -12.09
C LYS A 48 14.62 -9.87 -12.13
N GLU A 49 13.77 -10.33 -11.20
CA GLU A 49 12.36 -9.96 -11.15
C GLU A 49 12.17 -8.48 -10.78
N LEU A 50 12.95 -7.97 -9.83
CA LEU A 50 12.97 -6.56 -9.49
C LEU A 50 13.31 -5.68 -10.70
N ASN A 51 14.39 -6.02 -11.42
CA ASN A 51 14.88 -5.24 -12.56
C ASN A 51 13.90 -5.27 -13.75
N ASN A 52 13.19 -6.38 -13.93
CA ASN A 52 12.25 -6.56 -15.04
C ASN A 52 10.85 -5.98 -14.78
N SER A 53 10.53 -5.65 -13.54
CA SER A 53 9.21 -5.13 -13.18
C SER A 53 9.05 -3.66 -13.57
N LYS A 54 7.86 -3.28 -14.03
CA LYS A 54 7.52 -1.90 -14.42
C LYS A 54 7.16 -1.02 -13.22
N ALA A 55 6.68 -1.62 -12.15
CA ALA A 55 6.38 -0.96 -10.88
C ALA A 55 6.84 -1.82 -9.71
N VAL A 56 7.31 -1.18 -8.65
CA VAL A 56 7.76 -1.84 -7.42
C VAL A 56 6.98 -1.27 -6.25
N ILE A 57 6.08 -2.09 -5.70
CA ILE A 57 5.42 -1.78 -4.45
C ILE A 57 6.39 -2.07 -3.32
N VAL A 58 6.64 -1.10 -2.46
CA VAL A 58 7.38 -1.30 -1.22
C VAL A 58 6.41 -1.17 -0.05
N VAL A 59 6.22 -2.29 0.66
CA VAL A 59 5.31 -2.37 1.79
C VAL A 59 6.06 -1.99 3.06
N TRP A 60 5.71 -0.84 3.61
CA TRP A 60 6.30 -0.31 4.83
C TRP A 60 5.54 -0.79 6.06
N THR A 61 6.27 -1.48 6.92
CA THR A 61 5.89 -1.95 8.25
C THR A 61 7.01 -1.62 9.22
N GLN A 62 6.84 -1.93 10.50
CA GLN A 62 7.92 -1.78 11.47
C GLN A 62 9.13 -2.65 11.09
N SER A 63 8.89 -3.89 10.63
CA SER A 63 9.95 -4.82 10.21
C SER A 63 10.66 -4.35 8.93
N SER A 64 9.91 -3.95 7.90
CA SER A 64 10.49 -3.55 6.63
C SER A 64 11.27 -2.24 6.70
N ALA A 65 10.86 -1.29 7.55
CA ALA A 65 11.52 -0.01 7.72
C ALA A 65 12.97 -0.15 8.26
N VAL A 66 13.26 -1.22 8.99
CA VAL A 66 14.61 -1.52 9.50
C VAL A 66 15.37 -2.54 8.66
N SER A 67 14.70 -3.21 7.72
CA SER A 67 15.31 -4.20 6.82
C SER A 67 16.23 -3.52 5.80
N THR A 68 17.51 -3.84 5.81
CA THR A 68 18.47 -3.35 4.82
C THR A 68 18.07 -3.79 3.43
N PHE A 69 17.63 -5.04 3.27
CA PHE A 69 17.24 -5.61 1.99
C PHE A 69 16.05 -4.85 1.37
N VAL A 70 15.00 -4.59 2.14
CA VAL A 70 13.84 -3.83 1.64
C VAL A 70 14.22 -2.39 1.29
N ARG A 71 15.10 -1.76 2.09
CA ARG A 71 15.58 -0.40 1.80
C ARG A 71 16.42 -0.34 0.52
N ASP A 72 17.23 -1.34 0.25
CA ASP A 72 18.06 -1.41 -0.97
C ASP A 72 17.18 -1.61 -2.21
N GLU A 73 16.19 -2.52 -2.17
CA GLU A 73 15.18 -2.69 -3.23
C GLU A 73 14.39 -1.40 -3.47
N ALA A 74 13.94 -0.75 -2.38
CA ALA A 74 13.23 0.51 -2.44
C ALA A 74 14.08 1.64 -3.04
N GLY A 75 15.36 1.73 -2.67
CA GLY A 75 16.31 2.69 -3.22
C GLY A 75 16.47 2.55 -4.73
N ARG A 76 16.69 1.33 -5.20
CA ARG A 76 16.78 1.03 -6.63
C ARG A 76 15.49 1.40 -7.37
N ALA A 77 14.33 1.01 -6.83
CA ALA A 77 13.04 1.35 -7.42
C ALA A 77 12.78 2.86 -7.46
N ARG A 78 13.21 3.60 -6.43
CA ARG A 78 13.13 5.05 -6.36
C ARG A 78 13.95 5.72 -7.46
N ASP A 79 15.21 5.32 -7.57
CA ASP A 79 16.17 5.93 -8.49
C ASP A 79 15.79 5.70 -9.96
N GLU A 80 15.07 4.62 -10.23
CA GLU A 80 14.50 4.28 -11.53
C GLU A 80 13.06 4.79 -11.74
N GLY A 81 12.50 5.54 -10.81
CA GLY A 81 11.14 6.10 -10.92
C GLY A 81 10.01 5.07 -10.87
N ARG A 82 10.27 3.85 -10.42
CA ARG A 82 9.31 2.72 -10.37
C ARG A 82 8.66 2.52 -9.00
N LEU A 83 9.12 3.23 -7.97
CA LEU A 83 8.65 3.10 -6.59
C LEU A 83 7.17 3.44 -6.43
N VAL A 84 6.45 2.60 -5.68
CA VAL A 84 5.08 2.81 -5.20
C VAL A 84 5.05 2.42 -3.71
N PRO A 85 5.19 3.38 -2.78
CA PRO A 85 5.20 3.07 -1.36
C PRO A 85 3.78 2.81 -0.83
N VAL A 86 3.64 1.78 0.00
CA VAL A 86 2.40 1.40 0.70
C VAL A 86 2.69 1.27 2.19
N LEU A 87 1.89 1.89 3.05
CA LEU A 87 1.98 1.77 4.50
C LEU A 87 0.99 0.71 4.99
N LEU A 88 1.47 -0.38 5.58
CA LEU A 88 0.65 -1.32 6.36
C LEU A 88 0.69 -1.01 7.86
N ASP A 89 1.71 -0.31 8.33
CA ASP A 89 1.81 0.20 9.70
C ASP A 89 2.01 1.71 9.70
N ALA A 90 1.63 2.37 10.79
CA ALA A 90 1.94 3.77 11.02
C ALA A 90 3.43 3.91 11.41
N VAL A 91 4.31 3.89 10.43
CA VAL A 91 5.76 4.00 10.60
C VAL A 91 6.30 5.25 9.96
N GLN A 92 7.39 5.76 10.50
CA GLN A 92 8.17 6.78 9.84
C GLN A 92 8.97 6.15 8.71
N LEU A 93 8.81 6.68 7.49
CA LEU A 93 9.58 6.21 6.34
C LEU A 93 11.08 6.45 6.55
N PRO A 94 11.94 5.51 6.14
CA PRO A 94 13.38 5.69 6.22
C PRO A 94 13.86 6.91 5.43
N LEU A 95 15.05 7.42 5.76
CA LEU A 95 15.68 8.53 5.05
C LEU A 95 15.73 8.25 3.53
N GLY A 96 15.38 9.28 2.75
CA GLY A 96 15.32 9.19 1.29
C GLY A 96 13.95 8.77 0.72
N PHE A 97 12.98 8.38 1.57
CA PHE A 97 11.64 8.00 1.13
C PHE A 97 10.54 8.94 1.62
N GLY A 98 10.81 9.81 2.58
CA GLY A 98 9.83 10.73 3.16
C GLY A 98 9.23 11.75 2.19
N ALA A 99 9.89 12.02 1.05
CA ALA A 99 9.37 12.89 -0.01
C ALA A 99 8.33 12.19 -0.91
N PHE A 100 8.24 10.86 -0.83
CA PHE A 100 7.30 10.08 -1.66
C PHE A 100 5.97 9.90 -0.95
N GLN A 101 4.90 10.20 -1.68
CA GLN A 101 3.56 9.97 -1.18
C GLN A 101 3.28 8.47 -1.13
N ALA A 102 3.02 7.94 0.06
CA ALA A 102 2.64 6.55 0.26
C ALA A 102 1.11 6.37 0.26
N GLU A 103 0.63 5.23 -0.22
CA GLU A 103 -0.76 4.82 -0.06
C GLU A 103 -0.98 4.24 1.34
N ASP A 104 -1.96 4.77 2.06
CA ASP A 104 -2.25 4.39 3.45
C ASP A 104 -3.19 3.17 3.50
N PHE A 105 -2.61 2.03 3.86
CA PHE A 105 -3.30 0.75 4.08
C PHE A 105 -3.30 0.34 5.56
N THR A 106 -2.95 1.24 6.49
CA THR A 106 -2.88 0.93 7.93
C THR A 106 -4.23 0.46 8.51
N ARG A 107 -5.34 0.87 7.90
CA ARG A 107 -6.71 0.46 8.24
C ARG A 107 -7.37 -0.42 7.20
N TRP A 108 -6.59 -0.96 6.26
CA TRP A 108 -7.14 -1.83 5.23
C TRP A 108 -7.46 -3.21 5.80
N ASN A 109 -8.65 -3.70 5.52
CA ASN A 109 -9.18 -4.98 6.02
C ASN A 109 -9.12 -6.12 4.99
N GLY A 110 -8.32 -5.97 3.93
CA GLY A 110 -8.21 -6.95 2.85
C GLY A 110 -9.24 -6.76 1.73
N GLY A 111 -10.15 -5.81 1.86
CA GLY A 111 -11.22 -5.61 0.86
C GLY A 111 -10.68 -5.15 -0.50
N ALA A 112 -10.93 -5.95 -1.55
CA ALA A 112 -10.47 -5.66 -2.89
C ALA A 112 -11.05 -4.34 -3.44
N ASN A 113 -12.27 -3.97 -3.10
CA ASN A 113 -12.94 -2.75 -3.57
C ASN A 113 -12.71 -1.53 -2.67
N ALA A 114 -11.82 -1.64 -1.68
CA ALA A 114 -11.51 -0.53 -0.78
C ALA A 114 -10.95 0.67 -1.56
N PRO A 115 -11.27 1.91 -1.14
CA PRO A 115 -10.87 3.13 -1.85
C PRO A 115 -9.35 3.25 -2.05
N GLN A 116 -8.54 2.89 -1.05
CA GLN A 116 -7.09 2.89 -1.14
C GLN A 116 -6.59 1.88 -2.18
N MET A 117 -7.26 0.73 -2.33
CA MET A 117 -6.94 -0.23 -3.38
C MET A 117 -7.23 0.33 -4.78
N GLN A 118 -8.33 1.06 -4.95
CA GLN A 118 -8.64 1.71 -6.23
C GLN A 118 -7.57 2.74 -6.62
N LEU A 119 -7.10 3.55 -5.66
CA LEU A 119 -6.01 4.50 -5.89
C LEU A 119 -4.70 3.79 -6.26
N LEU A 120 -4.36 2.73 -5.53
CA LEU A 120 -3.16 1.93 -5.82
C LEU A 120 -3.21 1.35 -7.24
N VAL A 121 -4.35 0.78 -7.64
CA VAL A 121 -4.56 0.21 -8.98
C VAL A 121 -4.41 1.29 -10.06
N GLU A 122 -4.91 2.50 -9.85
CA GLU A 122 -4.76 3.61 -10.79
C GLU A 122 -3.28 3.99 -10.99
N VAL A 123 -2.52 4.13 -9.89
CA VAL A 123 -1.07 4.40 -9.93
C VAL A 123 -0.32 3.28 -10.65
N LEU A 124 -0.60 2.03 -10.31
CA LEU A 124 0.05 0.86 -10.93
C LEU A 124 -0.27 0.77 -12.43
N SER A 125 -1.54 0.96 -12.82
CA SER A 125 -1.95 0.94 -14.22
C SER A 125 -1.25 2.00 -15.05
N ALA A 126 -1.05 3.20 -14.51
CA ALA A 126 -0.30 4.26 -15.17
C ALA A 126 1.18 3.85 -15.35
N LYS A 127 1.85 3.38 -14.29
CA LYS A 127 3.26 2.95 -14.35
C LYS A 127 3.46 1.77 -15.30
N VAL A 128 2.64 0.73 -15.20
CA VAL A 128 2.73 -0.47 -16.05
C VAL A 128 2.52 -0.15 -17.53
N SER A 129 1.64 0.80 -17.85
CA SER A 129 1.40 1.25 -19.22
C SER A 129 2.34 2.35 -19.71
N GLY A 130 3.31 2.79 -18.89
CA GLY A 130 4.24 3.87 -19.23
C GLY A 130 3.58 5.25 -19.34
N ARG A 131 2.37 5.43 -18.79
CA ARG A 131 1.67 6.71 -18.75
C ARG A 131 2.10 7.54 -17.55
N ALA A 132 2.07 8.86 -17.70
CA ALA A 132 2.26 9.74 -16.56
C ALA A 132 1.14 9.53 -15.51
N VAL A 133 1.52 9.43 -14.24
CA VAL A 133 0.57 9.36 -13.12
C VAL A 133 -0.06 10.74 -12.96
N ASN A 134 -1.39 10.83 -13.04
CA ASN A 134 -2.10 12.09 -12.80
C ASN A 134 -2.19 12.36 -11.29
N THR A 135 -1.10 12.88 -10.72
CA THR A 135 -0.97 13.16 -9.29
C THR A 135 -2.06 14.10 -8.78
N SER A 136 -2.48 15.09 -9.57
CA SER A 136 -3.49 16.06 -9.17
C SER A 136 -4.88 15.43 -8.99
N GLU A 137 -5.26 14.48 -9.83
CA GLU A 137 -6.52 13.75 -9.70
C GLU A 137 -6.49 12.76 -8.53
N ILE A 138 -5.40 12.04 -8.37
CA ILE A 138 -5.18 11.12 -7.24
C ILE A 138 -5.26 11.88 -5.91
N GLU A 139 -4.60 13.02 -5.80
CA GLU A 139 -4.67 13.87 -4.60
C GLU A 139 -6.09 14.38 -4.32
N ARG A 140 -6.84 14.80 -5.35
CA ARG A 140 -8.24 15.21 -5.17
C ARG A 140 -9.10 14.07 -4.64
N ARG A 141 -8.93 12.86 -5.17
CA ARG A 141 -9.66 11.65 -4.71
C ARG A 141 -9.27 11.30 -3.29
N ARG A 142 -7.98 11.34 -2.95
CA ARG A 142 -7.45 11.09 -1.61
C ARG A 142 -8.03 12.07 -0.58
N ARG A 143 -8.06 13.37 -0.90
CA ARG A 143 -8.69 14.40 -0.05
C ARG A 143 -10.18 14.15 0.17
N ARG A 144 -10.92 13.77 -0.87
CA ARG A 144 -12.36 13.44 -0.78
C ARG A 144 -12.61 12.22 0.13
N LEU A 145 -11.76 11.20 0.06
CA LEU A 145 -11.84 10.02 0.92
C LEU A 145 -11.57 10.36 2.38
N GLY A 146 -10.52 11.14 2.65
CA GLY A 146 -10.21 11.61 4.00
C GLY A 146 -11.30 12.51 4.60
N ALA A 147 -11.94 13.36 3.80
CA ALA A 147 -13.07 14.19 4.23
C ALA A 147 -14.29 13.35 4.59
N ARG A 148 -14.64 12.33 3.79
CA ARG A 148 -15.76 11.42 4.09
C ARG A 148 -15.58 10.67 5.40
N VAL A 149 -14.38 10.18 5.69
CA VAL A 149 -14.08 9.50 6.95
C VAL A 149 -14.27 10.44 8.14
N ARG A 150 -13.82 11.69 8.04
CA ARG A 150 -14.02 12.70 9.11
C ARG A 150 -15.48 13.06 9.34
N ILE A 151 -16.28 13.20 8.27
CA ILE A 151 -17.71 13.50 8.37
C ILE A 151 -18.46 12.34 9.03
N VAL A 152 -18.20 11.09 8.64
CA VAL A 152 -18.84 9.92 9.25
C VAL A 152 -18.47 9.81 10.72
N SER A 153 -17.20 10.02 11.09
CA SER A 153 -16.78 10.02 12.50
C SER A 153 -17.45 11.13 13.32
N LEU A 154 -17.64 12.32 12.75
CA LEU A 154 -18.31 13.42 13.41
C LEU A 154 -19.81 13.12 13.64
N LEU A 155 -20.48 12.57 12.64
CA LEU A 155 -21.91 12.20 12.73
C LEU A 155 -22.14 11.08 13.75
N THR A 156 -21.24 10.08 13.83
CA THR A 156 -21.34 9.03 14.87
C THR A 156 -21.15 9.58 16.28
N VAL A 157 -20.22 10.52 16.47
CA VAL A 157 -20.03 11.17 17.77
C VAL A 157 -21.27 12.00 18.15
N ILE A 158 -21.83 12.77 17.22
CA ILE A 158 -23.05 13.59 17.46
C ILE A 158 -24.22 12.67 17.80
N ALA A 159 -24.40 11.56 17.08
CA ALA A 159 -25.49 10.60 17.36
C ALA A 159 -25.34 9.93 18.73
N LEU A 160 -24.11 9.61 19.15
CA LEU A 160 -23.81 9.10 20.49
C LEU A 160 -24.15 10.09 21.58
N ILE A 161 -23.74 11.36 21.42
CA ILE A 161 -24.04 12.43 22.39
C ILE A 161 -25.54 12.67 22.48
N ALA A 162 -26.27 12.71 21.34
CA ALA A 162 -27.71 12.89 21.33
C ALA A 162 -28.43 11.70 21.98
N GLY A 163 -27.97 10.46 21.75
CA GLY A 163 -28.50 9.27 22.41
C GLY A 163 -28.33 9.29 23.94
N ILE A 164 -27.16 9.70 24.41
CA ILE A 164 -26.91 9.85 25.85
C ILE A 164 -27.79 10.95 26.45
N ALA A 165 -27.92 12.10 25.79
CA ALA A 165 -28.79 13.20 26.25
C ALA A 165 -30.28 12.78 26.33
N TRP A 166 -30.74 11.98 25.34
CA TRP A 166 -32.10 11.46 25.37
C TRP A 166 -32.33 10.51 26.55
N VAL A 167 -31.40 9.58 26.80
CA VAL A 167 -31.50 8.65 27.94
C VAL A 167 -31.54 9.40 29.28
N VAL A 168 -30.66 10.41 29.44
CA VAL A 168 -30.60 11.19 30.68
C VAL A 168 -31.88 11.97 30.92
N ASN A 169 -32.50 12.52 29.86
CA ASN A 169 -33.77 13.27 29.97
C ASN A 169 -34.99 12.39 30.27
N ASP A 170 -34.92 11.10 29.95
CA ASP A 170 -36.04 10.14 30.19
C ASP A 170 -35.99 9.53 31.61
N PHE A 171 -34.88 9.77 32.37
CA PHE A 171 -34.67 9.29 33.75
C PHE A 171 -34.77 10.41 34.81
N VAL A 172 -35.06 11.66 34.42
CA VAL A 172 -35.27 12.82 35.31
C VAL A 172 -36.70 13.27 35.23
#